data_c7d5bed1c784c028d39d14e4e3939ee5
#
_entry.id   c7d5bed1c784c028d39d14e4e3939ee5
#
_cell.length_a   1.000
_cell.length_b   1.000
_cell.length_c   1.000
_cell.angle_alpha   90.00
_cell.angle_beta   90.00
_cell.angle_gamma   90.00
#
_symmetry.space_group_name_H-M   'P 1'
#
loop_
_entity.id
_entity.type
_entity.pdbx_description
1 polymer ?
#
loop_
_entity_poly.entity_id
_entity_poly.type
_entity_poly.pdbx_seq_one_letter_code
_entity_poly.pdbx_strand_id
1 'polypeptide(L)'
;MKHGNNESQRPQRNTKHNLYKIQLLIFSLLLVATMAIGGSMAFLTTKTPEVVNTFTPAHVEPDVKEDFNGTVKSSITVQNTGDIDAYIRVKLVTYRVNNDGDHIGGTAKIPSFTLGKDWVKHGEYYYYTKPVAPNDSTGDLLGTSITLQEYTDADGGKQAI
;
A
#
# COMPACT_ATOMS: atom_id res chain seq x y z
N MET A 1 70.09 -72.98 58.81
CA MET A 1 69.52 -71.61 58.78
C MET A 1 69.39 -71.20 57.35
N LYS A 2 68.19 -71.21 56.79
CA LYS A 2 67.85 -70.71 55.44
C LYS A 2 66.96 -69.55 55.59
N HIS A 3 67.47 -68.35 55.21
CA HIS A 3 66.67 -67.13 55.10
C HIS A 3 65.88 -67.14 53.81
N GLY A 4 64.57 -67.15 53.87
CA GLY A 4 63.71 -66.95 52.72
C GLY A 4 63.41 -65.44 52.49
N ASN A 5 63.87 -64.96 51.35
CA ASN A 5 63.51 -63.64 50.90
C ASN A 5 62.10 -63.67 50.36
N ASN A 6 61.19 -62.94 51.03
CA ASN A 6 59.84 -62.67 50.50
C ASN A 6 59.89 -61.38 49.65
N GLU A 7 60.04 -61.54 48.33
CA GLU A 7 59.84 -60.42 47.40
C GLU A 7 58.34 -60.13 47.25
N SER A 8 57.95 -59.02 47.79
CA SER A 8 56.63 -58.47 47.65
C SER A 8 56.40 -58.07 46.16
N GLN A 9 55.67 -58.88 45.44
CA GLN A 9 55.21 -58.51 44.09
C GLN A 9 54.15 -57.41 44.19
N ARG A 10 54.52 -56.17 43.77
CA ARG A 10 53.55 -55.05 43.54
C ARG A 10 52.75 -55.42 42.32
N PRO A 11 51.41 -55.29 42.38
CA PRO A 11 50.57 -55.49 41.20
C PRO A 11 50.88 -54.41 40.17
N GLN A 12 51.30 -54.83 38.98
CA GLN A 12 51.45 -53.94 37.83
C GLN A 12 50.01 -53.36 37.47
N ARG A 13 49.82 -52.11 37.79
CA ARG A 13 48.60 -51.40 37.48
C ARG A 13 48.44 -51.29 35.95
N ASN A 14 47.39 -51.85 35.41
CA ASN A 14 47.12 -52.00 33.98
C ASN A 14 46.82 -50.58 33.35
N THR A 15 47.87 -49.78 33.26
CA THR A 15 47.81 -48.35 32.76
C THR A 15 47.36 -48.25 31.31
N LYS A 16 47.60 -49.28 30.51
CA LYS A 16 47.18 -49.31 29.10
C LYS A 16 45.68 -49.35 28.96
N HIS A 17 44.96 -50.08 29.79
CA HIS A 17 43.49 -50.17 29.74
C HIS A 17 42.78 -48.88 30.14
N ASN A 18 43.38 -48.07 30.99
CA ASN A 18 42.88 -46.82 31.39
C ASN A 18 43.13 -45.74 30.35
N LEU A 19 44.21 -45.78 29.60
CA LEU A 19 44.52 -44.90 28.51
C LEU A 19 43.49 -45.03 27.36
N TYR A 20 43.13 -46.25 26.99
CA TYR A 20 42.09 -46.47 25.96
C TYR A 20 40.73 -45.94 26.40
N LYS A 21 40.35 -46.09 27.66
CA LYS A 21 39.09 -45.54 28.19
C LYS A 21 39.06 -44.01 28.13
N ILE A 22 40.21 -43.39 28.49
CA ILE A 22 40.34 -41.94 28.43
C ILE A 22 40.30 -41.44 26.98
N GLN A 23 40.99 -42.11 26.07
CA GLN A 23 40.95 -41.78 24.64
C GLN A 23 39.55 -41.91 24.04
N LEU A 24 38.82 -42.97 24.40
CA LEU A 24 37.43 -43.19 23.96
C LEU A 24 36.48 -42.09 24.49
N LEU A 25 36.69 -41.67 25.76
CA LEU A 25 35.92 -40.57 26.36
C LEU A 25 36.19 -39.23 25.66
N ILE A 26 37.44 -38.92 25.36
CA ILE A 26 37.80 -37.70 24.63
C ILE A 26 37.22 -37.71 23.22
N PHE A 27 37.28 -38.85 22.53
CA PHE A 27 36.74 -38.98 21.19
C PHE A 27 35.23 -38.85 21.16
N SER A 28 34.51 -39.45 22.11
CA SER A 28 33.08 -39.32 22.22
C SER A 28 32.63 -37.86 22.54
N LEU A 29 33.39 -37.18 23.39
CA LEU A 29 33.13 -35.76 23.73
C LEU A 29 33.32 -34.84 22.52
N LEU A 30 34.39 -35.09 21.73
CA LEU A 30 34.62 -34.35 20.48
C LEU A 30 33.49 -34.59 19.46
N LEU A 31 33.01 -35.84 19.35
CA LEU A 31 31.93 -36.20 18.42
C LEU A 31 30.60 -35.52 18.79
N VAL A 32 30.28 -35.48 20.09
CA VAL A 32 29.08 -34.75 20.58
C VAL A 32 29.22 -33.24 20.33
N ALA A 33 30.41 -32.67 20.59
CA ALA A 33 30.67 -31.26 20.36
C ALA A 33 30.51 -30.88 18.87
N THR A 34 31.03 -31.71 17.95
CA THR A 34 30.89 -31.47 16.50
C THR A 34 29.42 -31.56 16.01
N MET A 35 28.64 -32.51 16.57
CA MET A 35 27.21 -32.61 16.28
C MET A 35 26.42 -31.37 16.78
N ALA A 36 26.74 -30.87 17.97
CA ALA A 36 26.08 -29.70 18.55
C ALA A 36 26.38 -28.43 17.74
N ILE A 37 27.63 -28.23 17.31
CA ILE A 37 28.02 -27.09 16.49
C ILE A 37 27.43 -27.19 15.08
N GLY A 38 27.52 -28.38 14.46
CA GLY A 38 26.99 -28.64 13.12
C GLY A 38 25.45 -28.45 13.05
N GLY A 39 24.72 -28.92 14.07
CA GLY A 39 23.28 -28.75 14.16
C GLY A 39 22.88 -27.28 14.33
N SER A 40 23.59 -26.52 15.13
CA SER A 40 23.36 -25.10 15.35
C SER A 40 23.60 -24.26 14.09
N MET A 41 24.68 -24.59 13.34
CA MET A 41 24.98 -23.91 12.08
C MET A 41 23.96 -24.24 10.99
N ALA A 42 23.49 -25.47 10.89
CA ALA A 42 22.44 -25.85 9.93
C ALA A 42 21.12 -25.12 10.21
N PHE A 43 20.78 -24.89 11.48
CA PHE A 43 19.59 -24.15 11.85
C PHE A 43 19.70 -22.64 11.52
N LEU A 44 20.89 -22.05 11.72
CA LEU A 44 21.15 -20.63 11.41
C LEU A 44 21.26 -20.35 9.91
N THR A 45 21.64 -21.35 9.10
CA THR A 45 21.74 -21.20 7.64
C THR A 45 20.47 -21.57 6.88
N THR A 46 19.41 -22.00 7.58
CA THR A 46 18.09 -22.08 6.96
C THR A 46 17.65 -20.66 6.63
N LYS A 47 18.03 -20.18 5.46
CA LYS A 47 17.52 -18.92 4.90
C LYS A 47 16.03 -19.12 4.73
N THR A 48 15.26 -18.54 5.64
CA THR A 48 13.86 -18.25 5.36
C THR A 48 13.88 -17.41 4.09
N PRO A 49 13.19 -17.79 3.00
CA PRO A 49 13.11 -16.93 1.84
C PRO A 49 12.62 -15.57 2.34
N GLU A 50 13.36 -14.53 1.99
CA GLU A 50 13.01 -13.18 2.34
C GLU A 50 11.62 -12.93 1.78
N VAL A 51 10.62 -12.86 2.65
CA VAL A 51 9.28 -12.42 2.26
C VAL A 51 9.40 -10.93 1.99
N VAL A 52 9.79 -10.60 0.77
CA VAL A 52 9.74 -9.22 0.29
C VAL A 52 8.26 -8.88 0.14
N ASN A 53 7.69 -8.33 1.20
CA ASN A 53 6.40 -7.65 1.09
C ASN A 53 6.62 -6.41 0.22
N THR A 54 6.51 -6.59 -1.09
CA THR A 54 6.46 -5.46 -2.01
C THR A 54 5.11 -4.78 -1.80
N PHE A 55 5.07 -3.81 -0.91
CA PHE A 55 3.92 -2.93 -0.78
C PHE A 55 3.94 -1.98 -1.99
N THR A 56 3.14 -2.29 -2.98
CA THR A 56 2.84 -1.33 -4.06
C THR A 56 1.74 -0.42 -3.52
N PRO A 57 2.03 0.86 -3.24
CA PRO A 57 0.98 1.77 -2.81
C PRO A 57 -0.08 1.84 -3.90
N ALA A 58 -1.34 1.68 -3.51
CA ALA A 58 -2.47 1.85 -4.41
C ALA A 58 -2.52 3.30 -4.90
N HIS A 59 -2.69 3.49 -6.20
CA HIS A 59 -2.76 4.79 -6.82
C HIS A 59 -4.20 5.10 -7.22
N VAL A 60 -4.70 6.26 -6.76
CA VAL A 60 -6.01 6.79 -7.14
C VAL A 60 -5.78 8.08 -7.90
N GLU A 61 -6.23 8.15 -9.13
CA GLU A 61 -6.09 9.31 -9.99
C GLU A 61 -7.39 9.56 -10.73
N PRO A 62 -8.10 10.66 -10.46
CA PRO A 62 -9.31 11.04 -11.17
C PRO A 62 -8.97 11.94 -12.36
N ASP A 63 -9.59 11.69 -13.50
CA ASP A 63 -9.56 12.55 -14.67
C ASP A 63 -10.99 13.01 -15.00
N VAL A 64 -11.21 14.33 -14.95
CA VAL A 64 -12.54 14.93 -15.18
C VAL A 64 -12.72 15.17 -16.68
N LYS A 65 -13.76 14.59 -17.23
CA LYS A 65 -14.20 14.80 -18.62
C LYS A 65 -15.44 15.69 -18.61
N GLU A 66 -15.37 16.80 -19.30
CA GLU A 66 -16.45 17.76 -19.40
C GLU A 66 -16.78 18.07 -20.85
N ASP A 67 -18.07 18.21 -21.14
CA ASP A 67 -18.55 18.74 -22.42
C ASP A 67 -19.13 20.16 -22.18
N PHE A 68 -18.40 21.15 -22.71
CA PHE A 68 -18.72 22.56 -22.55
C PHE A 68 -18.50 23.32 -23.85
N ASN A 69 -19.54 23.95 -24.36
CA ASN A 69 -19.50 24.69 -25.64
C ASN A 69 -19.31 26.23 -25.48
N GLY A 70 -18.85 26.68 -24.33
CA GLY A 70 -18.65 28.09 -24.00
C GLY A 70 -19.86 28.75 -23.31
N THR A 71 -21.03 28.13 -23.36
CA THR A 71 -22.25 28.64 -22.72
C THR A 71 -22.99 27.55 -21.95
N VAL A 72 -23.03 26.35 -22.47
CA VAL A 72 -23.76 25.23 -21.89
C VAL A 72 -22.77 24.10 -21.52
N LYS A 73 -22.83 23.65 -20.28
CA LYS A 73 -22.17 22.46 -19.81
C LYS A 73 -23.18 21.31 -19.81
N SER A 74 -22.96 20.35 -20.67
CA SER A 74 -23.90 19.25 -20.94
C SER A 74 -23.54 17.96 -20.29
N SER A 75 -22.27 17.73 -19.95
CA SER A 75 -21.80 16.50 -19.32
C SER A 75 -20.62 16.74 -18.38
N ILE A 76 -20.60 16.02 -17.28
CA ILE A 76 -19.46 15.90 -16.36
C ILE A 76 -19.35 14.45 -15.93
N THR A 77 -18.28 13.79 -16.36
CA THR A 77 -17.95 12.44 -15.92
C THR A 77 -16.54 12.42 -15.31
N VAL A 78 -16.26 11.46 -14.45
CA VAL A 78 -14.93 11.30 -13.86
C VAL A 78 -14.44 9.89 -14.16
N GLN A 79 -13.31 9.81 -14.84
CA GLN A 79 -12.62 8.56 -15.09
C GLN A 79 -11.64 8.26 -13.95
N ASN A 80 -11.61 7.02 -13.49
CA ASN A 80 -10.58 6.53 -12.58
C ASN A 80 -9.39 6.04 -13.40
N THR A 81 -8.31 6.82 -13.44
CA THR A 81 -7.05 6.44 -14.12
C THR A 81 -6.06 5.75 -13.18
N GLY A 82 -6.46 5.55 -11.91
CA GLY A 82 -5.71 4.79 -10.93
C GLY A 82 -5.72 3.28 -11.18
N ASP A 83 -5.16 2.53 -10.24
CA ASP A 83 -4.98 1.07 -10.31
C ASP A 83 -5.91 0.27 -9.39
N ILE A 84 -6.74 0.95 -8.59
CA ILE A 84 -7.72 0.35 -7.68
C ILE A 84 -9.11 0.98 -7.86
N ASP A 85 -10.13 0.29 -7.38
CA ASP A 85 -11.49 0.84 -7.30
C ASP A 85 -11.54 2.10 -6.41
N ALA A 86 -12.22 3.13 -6.88
CA ALA A 86 -12.31 4.41 -6.17
C ALA A 86 -13.76 4.90 -6.03
N TYR A 87 -14.08 5.48 -4.88
CA TYR A 87 -15.30 6.24 -4.70
C TYR A 87 -15.06 7.71 -5.07
N ILE A 88 -15.87 8.23 -5.98
CA ILE A 88 -15.70 9.55 -6.56
C ILE A 88 -16.64 10.55 -5.89
N ARG A 89 -16.11 11.73 -5.56
CA ARG A 89 -16.88 12.90 -5.19
C ARG A 89 -16.45 14.10 -6.02
N VAL A 90 -17.38 14.94 -6.37
CA VAL A 90 -17.16 16.17 -7.16
C VAL A 90 -17.68 17.37 -6.39
N LYS A 91 -16.98 18.48 -6.46
CA LYS A 91 -17.45 19.79 -6.03
C LYS A 91 -17.51 20.70 -7.24
N LEU A 92 -18.68 21.25 -7.52
CA LEU A 92 -18.83 22.32 -8.52
C LEU A 92 -18.45 23.65 -7.87
N VAL A 93 -17.59 24.39 -8.55
CA VAL A 93 -17.17 25.73 -8.12
C VAL A 93 -17.55 26.69 -9.21
N THR A 94 -18.20 27.79 -8.83
CA THR A 94 -18.62 28.85 -9.75
C THR A 94 -17.84 30.11 -9.45
N TYR A 95 -17.50 30.82 -10.50
CA TYR A 95 -16.85 32.14 -10.42
C TYR A 95 -17.37 33.06 -11.50
N ARG A 96 -17.09 34.35 -11.37
CA ARG A 96 -17.49 35.37 -12.33
C ARG A 96 -16.33 35.70 -13.26
N VAL A 97 -16.62 35.82 -14.53
CA VAL A 97 -15.64 36.22 -15.55
C VAL A 97 -16.14 37.48 -16.28
N ASN A 98 -15.24 38.29 -16.78
CA ASN A 98 -15.53 39.39 -17.71
C ASN A 98 -15.78 38.86 -19.14
N ASN A 99 -16.04 39.76 -20.09
CA ASN A 99 -16.24 39.37 -21.48
C ASN A 99 -15.01 38.72 -22.15
N ASP A 100 -13.83 38.98 -21.64
CA ASP A 100 -12.57 38.44 -22.14
C ASP A 100 -12.25 37.07 -21.55
N GLY A 101 -13.06 36.59 -20.57
CA GLY A 101 -12.88 35.33 -19.88
C GLY A 101 -12.03 35.39 -18.62
N ASP A 102 -11.60 36.59 -18.21
CA ASP A 102 -10.77 36.76 -17.01
C ASP A 102 -11.63 36.68 -15.74
N HIS A 103 -11.06 36.05 -14.71
CA HIS A 103 -11.71 35.92 -13.41
C HIS A 103 -11.75 37.27 -12.69
N ILE A 104 -12.95 37.77 -12.42
CA ILE A 104 -13.18 39.09 -11.79
C ILE A 104 -13.59 39.01 -10.31
N GLY A 105 -13.42 37.82 -9.69
CA GLY A 105 -13.74 37.59 -8.29
C GLY A 105 -15.25 37.38 -8.02
N GLY A 106 -15.57 37.21 -6.73
CA GLY A 106 -16.93 36.92 -6.28
C GLY A 106 -17.32 35.44 -6.46
N THR A 107 -18.41 35.07 -5.82
CA THR A 107 -19.07 33.77 -5.97
C THR A 107 -20.36 33.94 -6.77
N ALA A 108 -20.59 33.00 -7.66
CA ALA A 108 -21.85 32.91 -8.38
C ALA A 108 -22.65 31.71 -7.89
N LYS A 109 -23.96 31.77 -7.99
CA LYS A 109 -24.83 30.66 -7.60
C LYS A 109 -24.81 29.62 -8.72
N ILE A 110 -24.57 28.35 -8.36
CA ILE A 110 -24.70 27.24 -9.31
C ILE A 110 -26.16 27.22 -9.82
N PRO A 111 -26.37 27.27 -11.13
CA PRO A 111 -27.70 27.12 -11.71
C PRO A 111 -28.32 25.79 -11.31
N SER A 112 -29.63 25.73 -11.21
CA SER A 112 -30.32 24.49 -10.88
C SER A 112 -30.23 23.48 -12.02
N PHE A 113 -29.91 22.23 -11.69
CA PHE A 113 -29.89 21.09 -12.60
C PHE A 113 -30.41 19.86 -11.90
N THR A 114 -30.79 18.85 -12.65
CA THR A 114 -31.13 17.54 -12.10
C THR A 114 -29.85 16.68 -12.04
N LEU A 115 -29.73 15.89 -11.00
CA LEU A 115 -28.62 14.96 -10.89
C LEU A 115 -28.77 13.79 -11.88
N GLY A 116 -27.65 13.37 -12.43
CA GLY A 116 -27.57 12.15 -13.19
C GLY A 116 -27.79 10.90 -12.32
N LYS A 117 -27.94 9.77 -13.00
CA LYS A 117 -28.17 8.50 -12.34
C LYS A 117 -26.99 8.12 -11.45
N ASP A 118 -27.31 7.56 -10.29
CA ASP A 118 -26.33 7.10 -9.30
C ASP A 118 -25.49 8.21 -8.62
N TRP A 119 -25.91 9.48 -8.75
CA TRP A 119 -25.34 10.61 -8.05
C TRP A 119 -26.25 11.09 -6.92
N VAL A 120 -25.66 11.47 -5.80
CA VAL A 120 -26.36 12.06 -4.65
C VAL A 120 -25.62 13.30 -4.17
N LYS A 121 -26.36 14.33 -3.75
CA LYS A 121 -25.79 15.54 -3.17
C LYS A 121 -25.79 15.45 -1.66
N HIS A 122 -24.63 15.73 -1.05
CA HIS A 122 -24.50 15.90 0.39
C HIS A 122 -23.63 17.12 0.70
N GLY A 123 -24.23 18.15 1.31
CA GLY A 123 -23.55 19.42 1.54
C GLY A 123 -23.12 20.09 0.23
N GLU A 124 -21.85 20.42 0.11
CA GLU A 124 -21.26 21.05 -1.09
C GLU A 124 -20.75 20.05 -2.13
N TYR A 125 -20.84 18.77 -1.85
CA TYR A 125 -20.29 17.72 -2.70
C TYR A 125 -21.38 16.86 -3.33
N TYR A 126 -21.05 16.33 -4.50
CA TYR A 126 -21.82 15.33 -5.21
C TYR A 126 -21.04 14.02 -5.16
N TYR A 127 -21.69 12.94 -4.74
CA TYR A 127 -21.09 11.63 -4.55
C TYR A 127 -21.63 10.64 -5.55
N TYR A 128 -20.74 9.93 -6.24
CA TYR A 128 -21.14 8.77 -7.03
C TYR A 128 -21.33 7.59 -6.10
N THR A 129 -22.48 6.92 -6.18
CA THR A 129 -22.88 5.91 -5.17
C THR A 129 -22.24 4.54 -5.36
N LYS A 130 -21.49 4.35 -6.45
CA LYS A 130 -20.81 3.11 -6.80
C LYS A 130 -19.30 3.31 -6.85
N PRO A 131 -18.51 2.25 -6.54
CA PRO A 131 -17.09 2.31 -6.84
C PRO A 131 -16.88 2.33 -8.36
N VAL A 132 -15.84 3.03 -8.81
CA VAL A 132 -15.40 3.11 -10.20
C VAL A 132 -14.12 2.31 -10.34
N ALA A 133 -14.16 1.27 -11.17
CA ALA A 133 -12.99 0.43 -11.40
C ALA A 133 -11.90 1.17 -12.19
N PRO A 134 -10.64 0.66 -12.17
CA PRO A 134 -9.58 1.21 -12.98
C PRO A 134 -9.94 1.33 -14.45
N ASN A 135 -9.69 2.49 -15.05
CA ASN A 135 -10.03 2.88 -16.41
C ASN A 135 -11.53 3.03 -16.74
N ASP A 136 -12.42 2.77 -15.77
CA ASP A 136 -13.85 3.05 -15.92
C ASP A 136 -14.18 4.50 -15.56
N SER A 137 -15.38 4.93 -15.91
CA SER A 137 -15.89 6.28 -15.63
C SER A 137 -17.18 6.22 -14.82
N THR A 138 -17.44 7.29 -14.08
CA THR A 138 -18.77 7.52 -13.49
C THR A 138 -19.81 7.67 -14.57
N GLY A 139 -21.10 7.52 -14.22
CA GLY A 139 -22.17 8.11 -14.99
C GLY A 139 -22.07 9.63 -14.99
N ASP A 140 -22.79 10.27 -15.91
CA ASP A 140 -22.86 11.72 -15.97
C ASP A 140 -23.44 12.31 -14.68
N LEU A 141 -22.78 13.33 -14.13
CA LEU A 141 -23.26 14.07 -12.96
C LEU A 141 -24.51 14.88 -13.31
N LEU A 142 -24.59 15.36 -14.57
CA LEU A 142 -25.68 16.22 -15.03
C LEU A 142 -26.79 15.41 -15.66
N GLY A 143 -27.92 15.27 -15.00
CA GLY A 143 -29.17 14.78 -15.62
C GLY A 143 -29.82 15.78 -16.57
N THR A 144 -29.50 17.05 -16.38
CA THR A 144 -29.87 18.16 -17.30
C THR A 144 -28.68 19.10 -17.41
N SER A 145 -28.46 19.65 -18.60
CA SER A 145 -27.37 20.60 -18.84
C SER A 145 -27.50 21.85 -17.95
N ILE A 146 -26.35 22.46 -17.68
CA ILE A 146 -26.24 23.76 -16.98
C ILE A 146 -25.93 24.83 -18.02
N THR A 147 -26.75 25.87 -18.06
CA THR A 147 -26.49 27.05 -18.91
C THR A 147 -25.86 28.13 -18.06
N LEU A 148 -24.78 28.73 -18.56
CA LEU A 148 -24.17 29.89 -17.94
C LEU A 148 -25.18 31.06 -17.90
N GLN A 149 -25.24 31.71 -16.76
CA GLN A 149 -26.08 32.90 -16.59
C GLN A 149 -25.22 34.13 -16.87
N GLU A 150 -25.68 34.92 -17.82
CA GLU A 150 -25.21 36.30 -17.97
C GLU A 150 -25.80 37.15 -16.84
N TYR A 151 -24.97 37.98 -16.25
CA TYR A 151 -25.42 39.01 -15.31
C TYR A 151 -24.91 40.37 -15.81
N THR A 152 -25.72 41.36 -15.66
CA THR A 152 -25.38 42.75 -16.01
C THR A 152 -24.75 43.38 -14.76
N ASP A 153 -23.44 43.45 -14.73
CA ASP A 153 -22.74 44.47 -13.95
C ASP A 153 -22.18 45.53 -14.91
N ALA A 154 -21.52 46.55 -14.34
CA ALA A 154 -20.95 47.65 -15.12
C ALA A 154 -19.96 47.18 -16.20
N ASP A 155 -19.42 45.98 -16.08
CA ASP A 155 -18.37 45.40 -16.93
C ASP A 155 -18.92 44.29 -17.86
N GLY A 156 -20.23 44.01 -17.88
CA GLY A 156 -20.87 43.04 -18.75
C GLY A 156 -20.44 41.59 -18.46
N GLY A 157 -20.21 41.24 -17.18
CA GLY A 157 -19.65 39.98 -16.79
C GLY A 157 -20.57 38.77 -16.99
N LYS A 158 -19.95 37.59 -17.16
CA LYS A 158 -20.61 36.29 -17.29
C LYS A 158 -20.27 35.39 -16.09
N GLN A 159 -21.18 34.46 -15.81
CA GLN A 159 -20.93 33.43 -14.82
C GLN A 159 -20.26 32.22 -15.48
N ALA A 160 -19.19 31.72 -14.90
CA ALA A 160 -18.58 30.46 -15.29
C ALA A 160 -18.77 29.39 -14.20
N ILE A 161 -18.75 28.11 -14.59
CA ILE A 161 -18.86 26.95 -13.72
C ILE A 161 -17.72 25.98 -14.05
#